data_278ddda00ec007dcd6020024d68362f5
#
_entry.id   278ddda00ec007dcd6020024d68362f5
#
_cell.length_a   1.000
_cell.length_b   1.000
_cell.length_c   1.000
_cell.angle_alpha   90.00
_cell.angle_beta   90.00
_cell.angle_gamma   90.00
#
_symmetry.space_group_name_H-M   'P 1'
#
loop_
_entity.id
_entity.type
_entity.pdbx_description
1 polymer ?
#
loop_
_entity_poly.entity_id
_entity_poly.type
_entity_poly.pdbx_seq_one_letter_code
_entity_poly.pdbx_strand_id
1 'polypeptide(L)'
;MDRLEAMSLLVAAVEAGSFTAASRKLGVPLPTISRKVAELEARLKARLLIRTTRKLTLTDAGAAYLSASKNILEQVAEAERAAAGEYLTPRGDLAIAAPIVFGRLHVLPIVS
;
A
#
# COMPACT_ATOMS: atom_id res chain seq x y z
N MET A 1 3.26 -0.50 16.25
CA MET A 1 2.46 -0.05 15.10
C MET A 1 2.75 -0.96 13.91
N ASP A 2 1.71 -1.39 13.24
CA ASP A 2 1.86 -2.18 12.01
C ASP A 2 1.99 -1.23 10.83
N ARG A 3 3.18 -1.17 10.25
CA ARG A 3 3.45 -0.25 9.16
C ARG A 3 2.65 -0.55 7.90
N LEU A 4 2.51 -1.82 7.58
CA LEU A 4 1.77 -2.20 6.38
C LEU A 4 0.30 -1.86 6.53
N GLU A 5 -0.24 -2.06 7.73
CA GLU A 5 -1.62 -1.67 7.99
C GLU A 5 -1.78 -0.17 7.86
N ALA A 6 -0.86 0.61 8.43
CA ALA A 6 -0.94 2.06 8.35
C ALA A 6 -0.84 2.55 6.91
N MET A 7 0.05 1.94 6.11
CA MET A 7 0.15 2.25 4.69
C MET A 7 -1.16 1.97 3.97
N SER A 8 -1.77 0.83 4.27
CA SER A 8 -3.03 0.44 3.66
C SER A 8 -4.14 1.44 3.98
N LEU A 9 -4.18 1.88 5.24
CA LEU A 9 -5.19 2.86 5.65
C LEU A 9 -4.96 4.21 4.99
N LEU A 10 -3.71 4.61 4.84
CA LEU A 10 -3.39 5.86 4.15
C LEU A 10 -3.85 5.81 2.70
N VAL A 11 -3.53 4.72 1.99
CA VAL A 11 -3.93 4.55 0.60
C VAL A 11 -5.44 4.59 0.49
N ALA A 12 -6.13 3.88 1.38
CA ALA A 12 -7.59 3.83 1.36
C ALA A 12 -8.20 5.21 1.59
N ALA A 13 -7.64 5.98 2.53
CA ALA A 13 -8.16 7.30 2.84
C ALA A 13 -8.01 8.24 1.64
N VAL A 14 -6.85 8.20 1.00
CA VAL A 14 -6.59 9.06 -0.15
C VAL A 14 -7.48 8.68 -1.33
N GLU A 15 -7.61 7.38 -1.59
CA GLU A 15 -8.42 6.93 -2.72
C GLU A 15 -9.90 7.17 -2.50
N ALA A 16 -10.35 7.08 -1.25
CA ALA A 16 -11.75 7.34 -0.93
C ALA A 16 -12.05 8.84 -0.86
N GLY A 17 -11.01 9.66 -0.71
CA GLY A 17 -11.17 11.10 -0.66
C GLY A 17 -11.27 11.68 0.74
N SER A 18 -11.50 10.87 1.74
CA SER A 18 -11.60 11.33 3.12
C SER A 18 -11.46 10.16 4.07
N PHE A 19 -11.17 10.46 5.33
CA PHE A 19 -11.14 9.45 6.37
C PHE A 19 -12.53 8.85 6.60
N THR A 20 -13.55 9.69 6.52
CA THR A 20 -14.92 9.22 6.72
C THR A 20 -15.33 8.21 5.65
N ALA A 21 -15.02 8.51 4.40
CA ALA A 21 -15.35 7.60 3.30
C ALA A 21 -14.57 6.29 3.43
N ALA A 22 -13.30 6.37 3.83
CA ALA A 22 -12.50 5.17 4.02
C ALA A 22 -13.05 4.33 5.17
N SER A 23 -13.48 4.99 6.25
CA SER A 23 -14.07 4.31 7.40
C SER A 23 -15.28 3.49 6.97
N ARG A 24 -16.15 4.08 6.17
CA ARG A 24 -17.33 3.36 5.68
C ARG A 24 -16.96 2.19 4.79
N LYS A 25 -16.02 2.43 3.88
CA LYS A 25 -15.64 1.41 2.92
C LYS A 25 -14.99 0.20 3.58
N LEU A 26 -14.13 0.46 4.56
CA LEU A 26 -13.35 -0.61 5.19
C LEU A 26 -14.02 -1.20 6.42
N GLY A 27 -15.03 -0.53 6.95
CA GLY A 27 -15.63 -0.97 8.21
C GLY A 27 -14.71 -0.76 9.41
N VAL A 28 -13.81 0.21 9.32
CA VAL A 28 -12.86 0.52 10.39
C VAL A 28 -13.29 1.85 11.02
N PRO A 29 -13.32 1.95 12.35
CA PRO A 29 -13.74 3.19 13.00
C PRO A 29 -12.89 4.37 12.57
N LEU A 30 -13.53 5.50 12.33
CA LEU A 30 -12.85 6.71 11.89
C LEU A 30 -11.69 7.10 12.82
N PRO A 31 -11.88 7.12 14.15
CA PRO A 31 -10.76 7.49 15.03
C PRO A 31 -9.56 6.56 14.89
N THR A 32 -9.80 5.29 14.58
CA THR A 32 -8.72 4.32 14.40
C THR A 32 -7.88 4.67 13.18
N ILE A 33 -8.55 4.98 12.08
CA ILE A 33 -7.83 5.35 10.85
C ILE A 33 -7.03 6.63 11.09
N SER A 34 -7.66 7.64 11.67
CA SER A 34 -7.01 8.91 11.92
C SER A 34 -5.78 8.74 12.82
N ARG A 35 -5.93 7.94 13.89
CA ARG A 35 -4.83 7.71 14.83
C ARG A 35 -3.67 6.99 14.17
N LYS A 36 -3.96 5.96 13.40
CA LYS A 36 -2.89 5.17 12.78
C LYS A 36 -2.14 5.96 11.73
N VAL A 37 -2.82 6.80 10.98
CA VAL A 37 -2.16 7.67 10.02
C VAL A 37 -1.30 8.70 10.74
N ALA A 38 -1.82 9.25 11.84
CA ALA A 38 -1.05 10.21 12.64
C ALA A 38 0.20 9.56 13.23
N GLU A 39 0.09 8.31 13.69
CA GLU A 39 1.24 7.58 14.20
C GLU A 39 2.28 7.36 13.11
N LEU A 40 1.83 7.09 11.90
CA LEU A 40 2.73 6.92 10.78
C LEU A 40 3.49 8.21 10.49
N GLU A 41 2.78 9.34 10.47
CA GLU A 41 3.43 10.63 10.27
C GLU A 41 4.46 10.91 11.36
N ALA A 42 4.10 10.60 12.61
CA ALA A 42 5.01 10.81 13.73
C ALA A 42 6.25 9.93 13.60
N ARG A 43 6.09 8.70 13.18
CA ARG A 43 7.20 7.78 13.00
C ARG A 43 8.15 8.25 11.90
N LEU A 44 7.59 8.77 10.82
CA LEU A 44 8.38 9.24 9.68
C LEU A 44 8.91 10.66 9.92
N LYS A 45 8.38 11.34 10.94
CA LYS A 45 8.70 12.74 11.22
C LYS A 45 8.43 13.59 9.99
N ALA A 46 7.35 13.31 9.32
CA ALA A 46 6.96 14.01 8.10
C ALA A 46 5.46 14.12 8.04
N ARG A 47 4.99 15.25 7.55
CA ARG A 47 3.58 15.42 7.30
C ARG A 47 3.25 14.88 5.93
N LEU A 48 2.35 13.95 5.86
CA LEU A 48 1.96 13.31 4.61
C LEU A 48 0.68 13.91 4.06
N LEU A 49 -0.21 14.35 4.94
CA LEU A 49 -1.52 14.85 4.56
C LEU A 49 -1.74 16.26 5.08
N ILE A 50 -2.41 17.07 4.27
CA ILE A 50 -2.94 18.35 4.69
C ILE A 50 -4.44 18.14 4.79
N ARG A 51 -4.97 18.27 6.02
CA ARG A 51 -6.37 18.02 6.26
C ARG A 51 -7.12 19.34 6.31
N THR A 52 -8.12 19.44 5.47
CA THR A 52 -9.04 20.56 5.53
C THR A 52 -10.42 20.00 5.84
N THR A 53 -11.37 20.88 6.07
CA THR A 53 -12.73 20.44 6.37
C THR A 53 -13.36 19.74 5.17
N ARG A 54 -12.79 19.89 3.99
CA ARG A 54 -13.43 19.38 2.78
C ARG A 54 -12.76 18.17 2.17
N LYS A 55 -11.45 18.09 2.27
CA LYS A 55 -10.76 16.98 1.63
C LYS A 55 -9.37 16.81 2.16
N LEU A 56 -8.79 15.66 1.81
CA LEU A 56 -7.40 15.34 2.08
C LEU A 56 -6.57 15.75 0.89
N THR A 57 -5.45 16.40 1.15
CA THR A 57 -4.49 16.77 0.12
C THR A 57 -3.15 16.21 0.54
N LEU A 58 -2.41 15.65 -0.41
CA LEU A 58 -1.09 15.11 -0.11
C LEU A 58 -0.04 16.22 -0.13
N THR A 59 0.91 16.13 0.81
CA THR A 59 2.14 16.92 0.69
C THR A 59 3.02 16.22 -0.36
N ASP A 60 4.13 16.86 -0.73
CA ASP A 60 5.09 16.22 -1.63
C ASP A 60 5.61 14.93 -1.03
N ALA A 61 5.92 14.94 0.27
CA ALA A 61 6.35 13.73 0.97
C ALA A 61 5.23 12.69 0.96
N GLY A 62 3.99 13.13 1.12
CA GLY A 62 2.84 12.24 1.09
C GLY A 62 2.65 11.58 -0.26
N ALA A 63 2.83 12.34 -1.33
CA ALA A 63 2.68 11.79 -2.68
C ALA A 63 3.73 10.72 -2.95
N ALA A 64 4.97 10.99 -2.57
CA ALA A 64 6.06 10.03 -2.75
C ALA A 64 5.82 8.78 -1.91
N TYR A 65 5.42 8.98 -0.65
CA TYR A 65 5.17 7.86 0.24
C TYR A 65 3.98 7.03 -0.20
N LEU A 66 2.95 7.67 -0.71
CA LEU A 66 1.76 6.98 -1.21
C LEU A 66 2.12 6.09 -2.39
N SER A 67 2.89 6.62 -3.34
CA SER A 67 3.32 5.85 -4.50
C SER A 67 4.13 4.64 -4.09
N ALA A 68 5.08 4.83 -3.18
CA ALA A 68 5.90 3.74 -2.66
C ALA A 68 5.04 2.72 -1.92
N SER A 69 4.07 3.20 -1.13
CA SER A 69 3.20 2.31 -0.37
C SER A 69 2.36 1.44 -1.27
N LYS A 70 1.83 1.99 -2.36
CA LYS A 70 1.06 1.20 -3.31
C LYS A 70 1.90 0.07 -3.90
N ASN A 71 3.14 0.36 -4.26
CA ASN A 71 4.05 -0.65 -4.79
C ASN A 71 4.34 -1.74 -3.76
N ILE A 72 4.61 -1.33 -2.52
CA ILE A 72 4.91 -2.29 -1.46
C ILE A 72 3.72 -3.20 -1.18
N LEU A 73 2.53 -2.61 -1.09
CA LEU A 73 1.32 -3.38 -0.82
C LEU A 73 1.01 -4.33 -1.98
N GLU A 74 1.27 -3.90 -3.21
CA GLU A 74 1.08 -4.75 -4.36
C GLU A 74 2.04 -5.94 -4.32
N GLN A 75 3.28 -5.72 -3.90
CA GLN A 75 4.24 -6.80 -3.77
C GLN A 75 3.87 -7.78 -2.67
N VAL A 76 3.31 -7.28 -1.57
CA VAL A 76 2.81 -8.15 -0.52
C VAL A 76 1.68 -9.03 -1.06
N ALA A 77 0.74 -8.43 -1.77
CA ALA A 77 -0.37 -9.18 -2.34
C ALA A 77 0.13 -10.22 -3.34
N GLU A 78 1.12 -9.85 -4.14
CA GLU A 78 1.72 -10.76 -5.11
C GLU A 78 2.37 -11.94 -4.41
N ALA A 79 3.11 -11.67 -3.34
CA ALA A 79 3.77 -12.74 -2.59
C ALA A 79 2.74 -13.69 -1.98
N GLU A 80 1.64 -13.14 -1.50
CA GLU A 80 0.59 -13.96 -0.92
C GLU A 80 -0.09 -14.82 -1.96
N ARG A 81 -0.35 -14.27 -3.13
CA ARG A 81 -0.93 -15.03 -4.23
C ARG A 81 -0.01 -16.15 -4.67
N ALA A 82 1.29 -15.86 -4.75
CA ALA A 82 2.27 -16.87 -5.13
C ALA A 82 2.31 -18.00 -4.11
N ALA A 83 2.30 -17.66 -2.82
CA ALA A 83 2.32 -18.66 -1.77
C ALA A 83 1.05 -19.52 -1.79
N ALA A 84 -0.07 -18.94 -2.19
CA ALA A 84 -1.32 -19.67 -2.30
C ALA A 84 -1.44 -20.46 -3.60
N GLY A 85 -0.48 -20.32 -4.51
CA GLY A 85 -0.50 -21.02 -5.76
C GLY A 85 -1.29 -20.37 -6.87
N GLU A 86 -1.90 -19.22 -6.61
CA GLU A 86 -2.77 -18.60 -7.59
C GLU A 86 -2.01 -18.08 -8.79
N TYR A 87 -0.79 -17.66 -8.55
CA TYR A 87 0.00 -17.09 -9.60
C TYR A 87 0.53 -18.14 -10.55
N LEU A 88 0.37 -19.41 -10.21
CA LEU A 88 0.74 -20.50 -11.09
C LEU A 88 -0.32 -20.76 -12.15
N THR A 89 -1.41 -20.05 -12.07
CA THR A 89 -2.40 -20.11 -13.11
C THR A 89 -1.72 -19.78 -14.43
N PRO A 90 -1.84 -20.63 -15.39
CA PRO A 90 -1.15 -20.39 -16.65
C PRO A 90 -1.66 -19.10 -17.26
N ARG A 91 -0.80 -18.21 -17.37
CA ARG A 91 -1.07 -17.04 -18.09
C ARG A 91 -0.01 -16.98 -19.08
N GLY A 92 0.27 -18.03 -19.28
CA GLY A 92 1.21 -18.08 -20.15
C GLY A 92 2.51 -17.97 -19.78
N ASP A 93 3.00 -17.99 -19.66
CA ASP A 93 4.08 -17.86 -19.34
C ASP A 93 4.83 -18.19 -18.57
N LEU A 94 4.87 -18.42 -18.46
CA LEU A 94 5.61 -18.69 -17.86
C LEU A 94 6.43 -18.76 -17.58
N ALA A 95 6.62 -18.68 -17.52
CA ALA A 95 7.46 -18.69 -17.24
C ALA A 95 8.20 -18.63 -16.86
N ILE A 96 8.28 -18.53 -16.74
CA ILE A 96 9.06 -18.41 -16.38
C ILE A 96 9.67 -18.19 -15.99
N ALA A 97 9.69 -17.98 -15.69
CA ALA A 97 10.42 -17.79 -15.38
C ALA A 97 10.86 -17.28 -14.96
N ALA A 98 10.75 -17.13 -14.55
CA ALA A 98 11.37 -16.67 -14.24
C ALA A 98 11.62 -16.03 -13.86
N PRO A 99 11.49 -15.92 -13.54
CA PRO A 99 11.90 -15.34 -13.24
C PRO A 99 11.97 -14.58 -13.02
N ILE A 100 11.89 -14.57 -12.74
CA ILE A 100 12.22 -14.02 -12.62
C ILE A 100 12.08 -13.29 -12.53
N VAL A 101 12.17 -13.10 -12.28
CA VAL A 101 12.35 -12.67 -12.30
C VAL A 101 12.21 -11.99 -12.20
N PHE A 102 12.46 -11.84 -12.29
CA PHE A 102 12.70 -11.63 -12.14
C PHE A 102 12.48 -10.85 -11.99
N GLY A 103 12.46 -10.59 -11.48
CA GLY A 103 12.89 -10.24 -11.54
C GLY A 103 12.55 -9.62 -11.55
N ARG A 104 12.96 -9.44 -11.43
CA ARG A 104 13.11 -9.26 -11.47
C ARG A 104 13.21 -8.99 -11.10
N LEU A 105 13.22 -9.05 -10.77
CA LEU A 105 13.59 -9.20 -10.66
C LEU A 105 13.56 -9.08 -10.47
N HIS A 106 13.90 -8.95 -10.13
CA HIS A 106 14.17 -9.29 -10.26
C HIS A 106 14.28 -9.49 -10.00
N VAL A 107 14.41 -9.44 -9.40
CA VAL A 107 14.79 -10.01 -9.54
C VAL A 107 14.87 -10.35 -9.45
N LEU A 108 15.12 -10.41 -8.77
CA LEU A 108 15.41 -10.90 -9.01
C LEU A 108 15.39 -11.22 -8.95
N PRO A 109 15.66 -11.25 -8.40
CA PRO A 109 15.83 -11.73 -8.66
C PRO A 109 15.53 -12.12 -8.55
N ILE A 110 15.69 -12.16 -8.01
CA ILE A 110 15.59 -12.58 -8.27
C ILE A 110 15.27 -12.86 -8.28
N VAL A 111 15.29 -12.93 -7.80
CA VAL A 111 15.16 -13.35 -8.19
C VAL A 111 14.90 -13.53 -8.34
N SER A 112 15.08 -13.51 -7.83
CA SER A 112 15.11 -13.82 -8.31
C SER A 112 14.92 -13.80 -8.57
#